data_b303ed0c9b7e1df257844b0681a80f87
#
_entry.id   b303ed0c9b7e1df257844b0681a80f87
#
_cell.length_a   1.000
_cell.length_b   1.000
_cell.length_c   1.000
_cell.angle_alpha   90.00
_cell.angle_beta   90.00
_cell.angle_gamma   90.00
#
_symmetry.space_group_name_H-M   'P 1'
#
loop_
_entity.id
_entity.type
_entity.pdbx_description
1 polymer ?
#
loop_
_entity_poly.entity_id
_entity_poly.type
_entity_poly.pdbx_seq_one_letter_code
_entity_poly.pdbx_strand_id
1 'polypeptide(L)'
;MGKTINSKHIKFDEKPVPKVNQTCMFFDDGKISYSRMYQATVKQVMVYDDAPDKVKKAFERESKTHDWIWNKTTDYIIACDIKDYDNNLIWFARTVDGGWFSMDVDKSWQSGRLDIDGELEDYLVSLFD
;
A
#
# COMPACT_ATOMS: atom_id res chain seq x y z
N MET A 1 9.90 8.26 21.26
CA MET A 1 9.39 8.09 21.05
C MET A 1 8.51 8.29 20.53
N GLY A 2 8.27 8.65 20.18
CA GLY A 2 7.38 9.01 19.69
C GLY A 2 6.49 8.31 19.03
N LYS A 3 6.67 7.66 18.55
CA LYS A 3 5.91 7.12 17.83
C LYS A 3 4.91 6.62 18.37
N THR A 4 4.71 6.63 19.19
CA THR A 4 3.85 6.09 19.67
C THR A 4 2.76 6.53 19.74
N ILE A 5 2.48 7.36 19.47
CA ILE A 5 1.50 7.99 19.43
C ILE A 5 0.48 7.32 19.75
N ASN A 6 -0.09 6.78 19.67
CA ASN A 6 -1.10 6.31 19.96
C ASN A 6 -0.95 4.97 20.07
N SER A 7 -0.90 4.53 21.01
CA SER A 7 -0.73 3.25 21.24
C SER A 7 -1.69 2.36 20.64
N LYS A 8 -2.81 2.83 20.37
CA LYS A 8 -3.74 1.99 19.77
C LYS A 8 -3.48 1.94 18.36
N HIS A 9 -2.59 2.70 17.87
CA HIS A 9 -2.31 2.68 16.47
C HIS A 9 -1.23 1.70 16.16
N ILE A 10 -1.20 1.27 14.93
CA ILE A 10 -0.17 0.41 14.42
C ILE A 10 1.15 1.15 14.53
N LYS A 11 2.15 0.44 14.94
CA LYS A 11 3.48 1.00 14.97
C LYS A 11 4.10 0.74 13.62
N PHE A 12 4.09 1.74 12.79
CA PHE A 12 4.57 1.60 11.42
C PHE A 12 6.00 1.09 11.34
N ASP A 13 6.82 1.47 12.29
CA ASP A 13 8.22 1.05 12.26
C ASP A 13 8.42 -0.42 12.60
N GLU A 14 7.37 -1.11 13.01
CA GLU A 14 7.44 -2.55 13.24
C GLU A 14 7.14 -3.35 12.00
N LYS A 15 6.67 -2.72 10.95
CA LYS A 15 6.34 -3.41 9.72
C LYS A 15 7.43 -3.20 8.69
N PRO A 16 7.70 -4.16 7.84
CA PRO A 16 8.77 -4.01 6.85
C PRO A 16 8.43 -2.94 5.82
N VAL A 17 9.46 -2.22 5.41
CA VAL A 17 9.36 -1.30 4.29
C VAL A 17 10.00 -2.01 3.10
N PRO A 18 9.34 -2.06 1.95
CA PRO A 18 9.90 -2.80 0.82
C PRO A 18 11.12 -2.08 0.26
N LYS A 19 11.90 -2.82 -0.53
CA LYS A 19 13.05 -2.27 -1.22
C LYS A 19 12.70 -2.07 -2.69
N VAL A 20 13.38 -1.13 -3.31
CA VAL A 20 13.26 -0.93 -4.76
C VAL A 20 13.63 -2.22 -5.46
N ASN A 21 12.84 -2.59 -6.45
CA ASN A 21 12.94 -3.82 -7.25
C ASN A 21 12.46 -5.08 -6.53
N GLN A 22 11.95 -4.96 -5.33
CA GLN A 22 11.32 -6.09 -4.66
C GLN A 22 10.02 -6.45 -5.38
N THR A 23 9.77 -7.75 -5.55
CA THR A 23 8.50 -8.21 -6.12
C THR A 23 7.56 -8.63 -4.99
N CYS A 24 6.28 -8.45 -5.22
CA CYS A 24 5.26 -8.83 -4.25
C CYS A 24 3.95 -9.01 -5.01
N MET A 25 2.87 -9.26 -4.29
CA MET A 25 1.57 -9.45 -4.93
C MET A 25 0.66 -8.26 -4.67
N PHE A 26 -0.13 -7.92 -5.67
CA PHE A 26 -1.16 -6.89 -5.59
C PHE A 26 -2.51 -7.59 -5.66
N PHE A 27 -3.41 -7.25 -4.74
CA PHE A 27 -4.76 -7.81 -4.72
C PHE A 27 -5.73 -6.74 -5.18
N ASP A 28 -6.31 -6.94 -6.35
CA ASP A 28 -7.25 -6.03 -6.99
C ASP A 28 -8.49 -5.84 -6.08
N ASP A 29 -8.87 -4.59 -5.87
CA ASP A 29 -9.95 -4.19 -4.97
C ASP A 29 -9.72 -4.61 -3.52
N GLY A 30 -8.50 -5.02 -3.19
CA GLY A 30 -8.18 -5.50 -1.86
C GLY A 30 -8.81 -6.85 -1.54
N LYS A 31 -9.32 -7.56 -2.53
CA LYS A 31 -9.94 -8.87 -2.32
C LYS A 31 -8.89 -9.95 -2.32
N ILE A 32 -8.84 -10.73 -1.26
CA ILE A 32 -7.85 -11.77 -1.08
C ILE A 32 -8.33 -13.02 -1.79
N SER A 33 -7.90 -13.17 -3.03
CA SER A 33 -8.34 -14.24 -3.91
C SER A 33 -7.29 -14.48 -4.99
N TYR A 34 -7.11 -15.73 -5.39
CA TYR A 34 -6.16 -16.05 -6.45
C TYR A 34 -6.52 -15.37 -7.78
N SER A 35 -7.80 -15.19 -8.04
CA SER A 35 -8.22 -14.55 -9.29
C SER A 35 -7.97 -13.05 -9.30
N ARG A 36 -7.61 -12.47 -8.16
CA ARG A 36 -7.35 -11.04 -8.01
C ARG A 36 -5.88 -10.72 -7.78
N MET A 37 -5.00 -11.72 -7.85
CA MET A 37 -3.58 -11.53 -7.59
C MET A 37 -2.83 -11.15 -8.85
N TYR A 38 -2.03 -10.11 -8.76
CA TYR A 38 -1.16 -9.68 -9.84
C TYR A 38 0.23 -9.43 -9.28
N GLN A 39 1.25 -9.75 -10.04
CA GLN A 39 2.61 -9.50 -9.61
C GLN A 39 2.90 -8.01 -9.66
N ALA A 40 3.54 -7.48 -8.64
CA ALA A 40 3.92 -6.09 -8.56
C ALA A 40 5.42 -5.99 -8.33
N THR A 41 6.03 -4.95 -8.86
CA THR A 41 7.44 -4.64 -8.62
C THR A 41 7.53 -3.24 -8.04
N VAL A 42 8.18 -3.12 -6.90
CA VAL A 42 8.35 -1.83 -6.23
C VAL A 42 9.36 -1.00 -7.01
N LYS A 43 8.97 0.19 -7.43
CA LYS A 43 9.84 1.06 -8.23
C LYS A 43 10.36 2.26 -7.44
N GLN A 44 9.59 2.74 -6.48
CA GLN A 44 10.01 3.89 -5.67
C GLN A 44 9.58 3.66 -4.23
N VAL A 45 10.42 4.07 -3.30
CA VAL A 45 10.14 4.01 -1.87
C VAL A 45 10.60 5.33 -1.28
N MET A 46 9.76 6.00 -0.53
CA MET A 46 10.10 7.29 0.05
C MET A 46 9.32 7.55 1.32
N VAL A 47 9.87 8.38 2.20
CA VAL A 47 9.08 8.86 3.33
C VAL A 47 8.02 9.82 2.78
N TYR A 48 6.93 9.96 3.51
CA TYR A 48 5.80 10.76 3.04
C TYR A 48 6.22 12.19 2.68
N ASP A 49 7.09 12.79 3.50
CA ASP A 49 7.48 14.18 3.27
C ASP A 49 8.21 14.38 1.93
N ASP A 50 8.83 13.34 1.41
CA ASP A 50 9.55 13.41 0.15
C ASP A 50 8.67 13.09 -1.07
N ALA A 51 7.40 12.76 -0.85
CA ALA A 51 6.53 12.37 -1.95
C ALA A 51 6.21 13.57 -2.84
N PRO A 52 5.96 13.35 -4.13
CA PRO A 52 5.56 14.45 -5.02
C PRO A 52 4.26 15.09 -4.54
N ASP A 53 4.09 16.37 -4.86
CA ASP A 53 2.91 17.12 -4.43
C ASP A 53 1.62 16.47 -4.86
N LYS A 54 1.56 15.92 -6.06
CA LYS A 54 0.34 15.27 -6.54
C LYS A 54 -0.03 14.06 -5.68
N VAL A 55 0.97 13.38 -5.16
CA VAL A 55 0.76 12.21 -4.29
C VAL A 55 0.30 12.65 -2.91
N LYS A 56 0.92 13.70 -2.37
CA LYS A 56 0.50 14.24 -1.09
C LYS A 56 -0.93 14.75 -1.13
N LYS A 57 -1.30 15.42 -2.20
CA LYS A 57 -2.67 15.92 -2.38
C LYS A 57 -3.67 14.77 -2.48
N ALA A 58 -3.28 13.72 -3.19
CA ALA A 58 -4.14 12.53 -3.29
C ALA A 58 -4.33 11.90 -1.91
N PHE A 59 -3.26 11.78 -1.14
CA PHE A 59 -3.35 11.20 0.19
C PHE A 59 -4.26 12.05 1.09
N GLU A 60 -4.10 13.37 1.06
CA GLU A 60 -4.93 14.27 1.86
C GLU A 60 -6.41 14.12 1.50
N ARG A 61 -6.70 14.00 0.21
CA ARG A 61 -8.08 13.83 -0.26
C ARG A 61 -8.64 12.47 0.13
N GLU A 62 -7.87 11.41 -0.16
CA GLU A 62 -8.35 10.06 0.05
C GLU A 62 -8.46 9.70 1.52
N SER A 63 -7.54 10.17 2.34
CA SER A 63 -7.55 9.83 3.75
C SER A 63 -8.71 10.48 4.51
N LYS A 64 -9.29 11.55 3.98
CA LYS A 64 -10.45 12.17 4.61
C LYS A 64 -11.69 11.32 4.44
N THR A 65 -11.83 10.68 3.28
CA THR A 65 -13.01 9.86 2.99
C THR A 65 -12.80 8.39 3.36
N HIS A 66 -11.54 7.97 3.54
CA HIS A 66 -11.22 6.59 3.85
C HIS A 66 -10.31 6.54 5.08
N ASP A 67 -10.73 7.20 6.15
CA ASP A 67 -9.91 7.32 7.35
C ASP A 67 -9.73 5.97 8.06
N TRP A 68 -10.58 5.00 7.79
CA TRP A 68 -10.40 3.66 8.31
C TRP A 68 -9.21 2.93 7.66
N ILE A 69 -8.75 3.41 6.51
CA ILE A 69 -7.59 2.83 5.84
C ILE A 69 -6.31 3.49 6.35
N TRP A 70 -6.25 4.82 6.36
CA TRP A 70 -5.00 5.53 6.64
C TRP A 70 -5.01 6.38 7.90
N ASN A 71 -6.15 6.59 8.49
CA ASN A 71 -6.28 7.41 9.70
C ASN A 71 -5.60 8.78 9.55
N LYS A 72 -5.64 9.32 8.35
CA LYS A 72 -5.14 10.67 8.00
C LYS A 72 -3.62 10.82 8.11
N THR A 73 -2.89 9.76 8.37
CA THR A 73 -1.43 9.84 8.43
C THR A 73 -0.81 8.60 7.80
N THR A 74 0.39 8.78 7.28
CA THR A 74 1.19 7.66 6.81
C THR A 74 2.66 8.06 6.93
N ASP A 75 3.55 7.08 7.04
CA ASP A 75 4.98 7.33 7.16
C ASP A 75 5.70 7.19 5.82
N TYR A 76 5.28 6.24 5.00
CA TYR A 76 5.95 5.94 3.73
C TYR A 76 4.98 5.89 2.58
N ILE A 77 5.51 6.20 1.40
CA ILE A 77 4.80 6.09 0.12
C ILE A 77 5.64 5.18 -0.76
N ILE A 78 4.99 4.28 -1.47
CA ILE A 78 5.67 3.47 -2.47
C ILE A 78 4.93 3.53 -3.78
N ALA A 79 5.64 3.33 -4.88
CA ALA A 79 5.06 3.28 -6.21
C ALA A 79 5.46 1.96 -6.84
N CYS A 80 4.52 1.27 -7.44
CA CYS A 80 4.73 -0.05 -8.01
C CYS A 80 4.27 -0.11 -9.45
N ASP A 81 4.96 -0.94 -10.22
CA ASP A 81 4.53 -1.37 -11.53
C ASP A 81 3.77 -2.68 -11.33
N ILE A 82 2.52 -2.71 -11.76
CA ILE A 82 1.68 -3.91 -11.61
C ILE A 82 1.63 -4.62 -12.97
N LYS A 83 1.99 -5.88 -12.98
CA LYS A 83 1.98 -6.66 -14.19
C LYS A 83 0.57 -6.73 -14.77
N ASP A 84 0.48 -6.60 -16.08
CA ASP A 84 -0.77 -6.64 -16.84
C ASP A 84 -1.62 -5.38 -16.72
N TYR A 85 -1.15 -4.37 -16.03
CA TYR A 85 -1.80 -3.07 -16.05
C TYR A 85 -0.96 -2.11 -16.91
N ASP A 86 -1.56 -0.97 -17.25
CA ASP A 86 -0.89 0.02 -18.08
C ASP A 86 0.38 0.52 -17.45
N ASN A 87 1.15 1.26 -18.21
CA ASN A 87 2.49 1.67 -17.81
C ASN A 87 2.56 2.67 -16.67
N ASN A 88 1.45 3.03 -16.08
CA ASN A 88 1.46 4.01 -15.00
C ASN A 88 1.81 3.33 -13.68
N LEU A 89 2.57 4.02 -12.87
CA LEU A 89 2.87 3.56 -11.54
C LEU A 89 1.62 3.71 -10.67
N ILE A 90 1.38 2.72 -9.82
CA ILE A 90 0.31 2.80 -8.83
C ILE A 90 0.96 3.18 -7.50
N TRP A 91 0.41 4.18 -6.83
CA TRP A 91 0.96 4.73 -5.61
C TRP A 91 0.21 4.19 -4.41
N PHE A 92 0.96 3.81 -3.38
CA PHE A 92 0.41 3.21 -2.16
C PHE A 92 0.91 3.96 -0.95
N ALA A 93 0.05 4.11 0.05
CA ALA A 93 0.43 4.65 1.33
C ALA A 93 0.26 3.58 2.41
N ARG A 94 1.07 3.66 3.44
CA ARG A 94 1.00 2.71 4.56
C ARG A 94 -0.32 2.91 5.29
N THR A 95 -1.02 1.80 5.54
CA THR A 95 -2.33 1.83 6.18
C THR A 95 -2.22 1.76 7.69
N VAL A 96 -3.35 1.93 8.38
CA VAL A 96 -3.37 1.89 9.85
C VAL A 96 -2.97 0.52 10.40
N ASP A 97 -3.16 -0.54 9.63
CA ASP A 97 -2.77 -1.88 10.07
C ASP A 97 -1.36 -2.24 9.60
N GLY A 98 -0.61 -1.29 9.08
CA GLY A 98 0.76 -1.51 8.67
C GLY A 98 0.91 -2.05 7.26
N GLY A 99 -0.17 -2.28 6.56
CA GLY A 99 -0.14 -2.74 5.17
C GLY A 99 -0.02 -1.58 4.19
N TRP A 100 -0.43 -1.81 2.94
CA TRP A 100 -0.32 -0.82 1.87
C TRP A 100 -1.57 -0.86 1.00
N PHE A 101 -2.17 0.30 0.80
CA PHE A 101 -3.34 0.40 -0.06
C PHE A 101 -3.14 1.52 -1.08
N SER A 102 -3.68 1.34 -2.27
CA SER A 102 -3.46 2.27 -3.37
C SER A 102 -4.31 3.53 -3.23
N MET A 103 -3.77 4.63 -3.75
CA MET A 103 -4.43 5.92 -3.77
C MET A 103 -4.73 6.31 -5.19
N ASP A 104 -5.82 7.05 -5.37
CA ASP A 104 -6.17 7.62 -6.67
C ASP A 104 -5.35 8.87 -6.91
N VAL A 105 -4.17 8.69 -7.48
CA VAL A 105 -3.31 9.82 -7.85
C VAL A 105 -3.58 10.24 -9.28
N ASP A 106 -3.78 9.26 -10.15
CA ASP A 106 -4.07 9.47 -11.56
C ASP A 106 -5.36 8.77 -11.91
N LYS A 107 -6.01 9.20 -12.97
CA LYS A 107 -7.29 8.62 -13.36
C LYS A 107 -7.18 7.16 -13.80
N SER A 108 -5.99 6.70 -14.06
CA SER A 108 -5.79 5.29 -14.47
C SER A 108 -5.39 4.39 -13.31
N TRP A 109 -5.55 4.86 -12.07
CA TRP A 109 -5.19 4.07 -10.91
C TRP A 109 -6.05 2.81 -10.79
N GLN A 110 -5.54 1.87 -10.04
CA GLN A 110 -6.24 0.64 -9.73
C GLN A 110 -6.31 0.49 -8.21
N SER A 111 -7.52 0.28 -7.69
CA SER A 111 -7.71 0.12 -6.24
C SER A 111 -7.21 -1.25 -5.82
N GLY A 112 -6.46 -1.31 -4.76
CA GLY A 112 -6.03 -2.59 -4.23
C GLY A 112 -4.98 -2.49 -3.14
N ARG A 113 -4.63 -3.65 -2.62
CA ARG A 113 -3.71 -3.79 -1.48
C ARG A 113 -2.46 -4.54 -1.92
N LEU A 114 -1.31 -4.15 -1.40
CA LEU A 114 -0.08 -4.89 -1.63
C LEU A 114 0.19 -5.85 -0.49
N ASP A 115 0.75 -6.99 -0.85
CA ASP A 115 1.15 -8.03 0.11
C ASP A 115 2.68 -8.11 0.10
N ILE A 116 3.31 -7.21 0.85
CA ILE A 116 4.77 -7.08 0.81
C ILE A 116 5.48 -8.27 1.45
N ASP A 117 4.94 -8.75 2.56
CA ASP A 117 5.60 -9.81 3.32
C ASP A 117 4.97 -11.19 3.12
N GLY A 118 4.02 -11.30 2.21
CA GLY A 118 3.41 -12.59 1.90
C GLY A 118 2.32 -13.02 2.86
N GLU A 119 1.94 -12.20 3.82
CA GLU A 119 0.94 -12.60 4.80
C GLU A 119 -0.41 -12.90 4.18
N LEU A 120 -0.83 -12.11 3.20
CA LEU A 120 -2.13 -12.32 2.56
C LEU A 120 -2.12 -13.56 1.69
N GLU A 121 -1.01 -13.80 1.01
CA GLU A 121 -0.86 -15.00 0.21
C GLU A 121 -0.86 -16.24 1.10
N ASP A 122 -0.17 -16.17 2.24
CA ASP A 122 -0.15 -17.27 3.20
C ASP A 122 -1.55 -17.55 3.74
N TYR A 123 -2.33 -16.50 3.97
CA TYR A 123 -3.70 -16.66 4.41
C TYR A 123 -4.52 -17.40 3.34
N LEU A 124 -4.36 -17.05 2.07
CA LEU A 124 -5.05 -17.72 1.00
C LEU A 124 -4.70 -19.19 0.94
N VAL A 125 -3.41 -19.51 1.03
CA VAL A 125 -2.96 -20.90 1.02
C VAL A 125 -3.62 -21.67 2.16
N SER A 126 -3.71 -21.07 3.34
CA SER A 126 -4.29 -21.74 4.49
C SER A 126 -5.76 -22.07 4.33
N LEU A 127 -6.48 -21.32 3.50
CA LEU A 127 -7.90 -21.59 3.28
C LEU A 127 -8.12 -22.85 2.45
N PHE A 128 -7.12 -23.32 1.74
CA PHE A 128 -7.24 -24.47 0.86
C PHE A 128 -6.47 -25.70 1.35
N ASP A 129 -5.89 -25.61 2.51
CA ASP A 129 -5.16 -26.74 3.11
C ASP A 129 -6.01 -27.55 4.14
#